data_f1ae06ab11850811103f9639690db63f
#
_entry.id   f1ae06ab11850811103f9639690db63f
#
_cell.length_a   1.000
_cell.length_b   1.000
_cell.length_c   1.000
_cell.angle_alpha   90.00
_cell.angle_beta   90.00
_cell.angle_gamma   90.00
#
_symmetry.space_group_name_H-M   'P 1'
#
loop_
_entity.id
_entity.type
_entity.pdbx_description
1 polymer ?
#
loop_
_entity_poly.entity_id
_entity_poly.type
_entity_poly.pdbx_seq_one_letter_code
_entity_poly.pdbx_strand_id
1 'polypeptide(L)'
;MIALVQSLKVYLCTQSIDMRRSFDGLCGLAAGIMQQDPLSGHLFVFRNRARDSIKILYWDQDGLAIWYKRLEKGTFQFPSDLKQTPLPANASSSTSSNVSSGTSNKPAASLEVTVSDLSMLLHGIDLSSIQRRKRYKPKASRSASTTAQEKP
;
A
#
# COMPACT_ATOMS: atom_id res chain seq x y z
N MET A 1 20.51 21.83 10.27
CA MET A 1 19.68 20.68 10.68
C MET A 1 18.77 20.30 9.53
N ILE A 2 18.95 19.12 9.00
CA ILE A 2 17.99 18.58 8.03
C ILE A 2 16.84 18.02 8.85
N ALA A 3 15.70 18.71 8.86
CA ALA A 3 14.48 18.16 9.42
C ALA A 3 14.05 17.00 8.52
N LEU A 4 14.22 15.77 9.01
CA LEU A 4 13.58 14.60 8.43
C LEU A 4 12.07 14.77 8.63
N VAL A 5 11.41 15.33 7.63
CA VAL A 5 9.95 15.29 7.55
C VAL A 5 9.62 13.80 7.42
N GLN A 6 9.05 13.23 8.47
CA GLN A 6 8.52 11.87 8.40
C GLN A 6 7.52 11.87 7.25
N SER A 7 7.84 11.14 6.18
CA SER A 7 6.97 11.05 5.04
C SER A 7 5.67 10.39 5.48
N LEU A 8 4.54 11.04 5.20
CA LEU A 8 3.21 10.53 5.49
C LEU A 8 3.03 9.18 4.80
N LYS A 9 2.75 8.14 5.57
CA LYS A 9 2.49 6.80 5.08
C LYS A 9 1.00 6.51 5.11
N VAL A 10 0.57 5.67 4.19
CA VAL A 10 -0.82 5.21 4.11
C VAL A 10 -0.83 3.70 4.24
N TYR A 11 -1.59 3.20 5.21
CA TYR A 11 -1.77 1.77 5.45
C TYR A 11 -3.18 1.36 5.08
N LEU A 12 -3.31 0.45 4.12
CA LEU A 12 -4.60 -0.14 3.73
C LEU A 12 -4.83 -1.41 4.54
N CYS A 13 -5.95 -1.50 5.25
CA CYS A 13 -6.36 -2.74 5.90
C CYS A 13 -6.87 -3.73 4.83
N THR A 14 -6.21 -4.89 4.72
CA THR A 14 -6.59 -5.91 3.72
C THR A 14 -7.87 -6.66 4.11
N GLN A 15 -8.22 -6.62 5.40
CA GLN A 15 -9.45 -7.21 5.92
C GLN A 15 -10.61 -6.22 5.79
N SER A 16 -11.79 -6.75 5.46
CA SER A 16 -13.01 -5.94 5.48
C SER A 16 -13.48 -5.73 6.91
N ILE A 17 -13.95 -4.53 7.21
CA ILE A 17 -14.42 -4.15 8.53
C ILE A 17 -15.91 -3.74 8.52
N ASP A 18 -16.51 -3.74 9.71
CA ASP A 18 -17.82 -3.14 9.93
C ASP A 18 -17.70 -1.61 10.01
N MET A 19 -18.43 -0.90 9.15
CA MET A 19 -18.42 0.57 9.10
C MET A 19 -19.09 1.25 10.31
N ARG A 20 -19.73 0.48 11.20
CA ARG A 20 -20.24 1.01 12.47
C ARG A 20 -19.15 1.29 13.50
N ARG A 21 -17.94 0.73 13.30
CA ARG A 21 -16.81 1.00 14.18
C ARG A 21 -16.43 2.47 14.15
N SER A 22 -16.23 3.02 15.35
CA SER A 22 -15.80 4.40 15.58
C SER A 22 -14.31 4.44 15.97
N PHE A 23 -13.87 5.51 16.58
CA PHE A 23 -12.48 5.79 16.94
C PHE A 23 -11.81 4.61 17.66
N ASP A 24 -12.34 4.16 18.79
CA ASP A 24 -11.75 3.09 19.60
C ASP A 24 -11.64 1.78 18.82
N GLY A 25 -12.70 1.42 18.09
CA GLY A 25 -12.72 0.21 17.27
C GLY A 25 -11.71 0.24 16.13
N LEU A 26 -11.51 1.39 15.49
CA LEU A 26 -10.53 1.57 14.41
C LEU A 26 -9.10 1.65 14.95
N CYS A 27 -8.88 2.32 16.09
CA CYS A 27 -7.58 2.33 16.77
C CYS A 27 -7.16 0.92 17.16
N GLY A 28 -8.08 0.12 17.72
CA GLY A 28 -7.83 -1.27 18.05
C GLY A 28 -7.43 -2.12 16.83
N LEU A 29 -8.02 -1.85 15.66
CA LEU A 29 -7.64 -2.53 14.41
C LEU A 29 -6.27 -2.07 13.89
N ALA A 30 -5.97 -0.77 13.95
CA ALA A 30 -4.66 -0.25 13.56
C ALA A 30 -3.54 -0.84 14.43
N ALA A 31 -3.71 -0.83 15.74
CA ALA A 31 -2.73 -1.38 16.67
C ALA A 31 -2.66 -2.92 16.62
N GLY A 32 -3.80 -3.61 16.63
CA GLY A 32 -3.85 -5.06 16.75
C GLY A 32 -3.60 -5.81 15.43
N ILE A 33 -4.27 -5.40 14.35
CA ILE A 33 -4.20 -6.10 13.07
C ILE A 33 -3.07 -5.55 12.21
N MET A 34 -2.98 -4.23 12.09
CA MET A 34 -1.97 -3.58 11.24
C MET A 34 -0.63 -3.43 11.95
N GLN A 35 -0.59 -3.58 13.27
CA GLN A 35 0.60 -3.42 14.12
C GLN A 35 1.26 -2.05 13.94
N GLN A 36 0.44 -1.01 13.83
CA GLN A 36 0.85 0.37 13.67
C GLN A 36 0.26 1.22 14.77
N ASP A 37 0.99 2.27 15.17
CA ASP A 37 0.50 3.24 16.14
C ASP A 37 -0.53 4.19 15.49
N PRO A 38 -1.80 4.20 15.94
CA PRO A 38 -2.82 5.09 15.40
C PRO A 38 -2.53 6.57 15.61
N LEU A 39 -1.64 6.92 16.57
CA LEU A 39 -1.25 8.29 16.88
C LEU A 39 -0.01 8.77 16.09
N SER A 40 0.54 7.92 15.22
CA SER A 40 1.76 8.20 14.45
C SER A 40 1.63 9.32 13.40
N GLY A 41 0.42 9.83 13.17
CA GLY A 41 0.15 10.80 12.11
C GLY A 41 0.02 10.19 10.72
N HIS A 42 0.10 8.87 10.60
CA HIS A 42 -0.12 8.15 9.35
C HIS A 42 -1.61 7.96 9.07
N LEU A 43 -1.95 7.63 7.83
CA LEU A 43 -3.33 7.38 7.42
C LEU A 43 -3.63 5.87 7.45
N PHE A 44 -4.71 5.49 8.13
CA PHE A 44 -5.18 4.11 8.23
C PHE A 44 -6.50 3.98 7.47
N VAL A 45 -6.49 3.24 6.37
CA VAL A 45 -7.63 3.10 5.46
C VAL A 45 -8.31 1.76 5.67
N PHE A 46 -9.59 1.82 5.95
CA PHE A 46 -10.45 0.66 6.20
C PHE A 46 -11.57 0.62 5.18
N ARG A 47 -11.92 -0.56 4.71
CA ARG A 47 -12.95 -0.80 3.71
C ARG A 47 -13.98 -1.81 4.21
N ASN A 48 -15.25 -1.62 3.87
CA ASN A 48 -16.29 -2.59 4.18
C ASN A 48 -16.26 -3.80 3.23
N ARG A 49 -17.05 -4.82 3.54
CA ARG A 49 -17.16 -6.05 2.74
C ARG A 49 -17.74 -5.80 1.35
N ALA A 50 -18.71 -4.89 1.24
CA ALA A 50 -19.32 -4.51 -0.04
C ALA A 50 -18.38 -3.69 -0.93
N ARG A 51 -17.25 -3.21 -0.39
CA ARG A 51 -16.23 -2.38 -1.06
C ARG A 51 -16.73 -1.02 -1.54
N ASP A 52 -17.91 -0.60 -1.14
CA ASP A 52 -18.52 0.68 -1.49
C ASP A 52 -18.23 1.80 -0.50
N SER A 53 -17.69 1.45 0.66
CA SER A 53 -17.47 2.40 1.75
C SER A 53 -16.06 2.26 2.32
N ILE A 54 -15.43 3.40 2.61
CA ILE A 54 -14.14 3.47 3.28
C ILE A 54 -14.16 4.47 4.43
N LYS A 55 -13.35 4.19 5.43
CA LYS A 55 -13.01 5.12 6.51
C LYS A 55 -11.50 5.29 6.54
N ILE A 56 -11.05 6.52 6.78
CA ILE A 56 -9.64 6.86 6.99
C ILE A 56 -9.51 7.43 8.38
N LEU A 57 -8.80 6.72 9.25
CA LEU A 57 -8.44 7.16 10.58
C LEU A 57 -7.07 7.82 10.54
N TYR A 58 -6.91 8.94 11.19
CA TYR A 58 -5.62 9.63 11.33
C TYR A 58 -5.59 10.51 12.55
N TRP A 59 -4.38 10.79 13.03
CA TRP A 59 -4.13 11.78 14.06
C TRP A 59 -3.98 13.16 13.43
N ASP A 60 -4.81 14.11 13.85
CA ASP A 60 -4.80 15.49 13.37
C ASP A 60 -4.43 16.42 14.52
N GLN A 61 -3.18 16.79 14.59
CA GLN A 61 -2.57 17.71 15.57
C GLN A 61 -2.89 17.41 17.04
N ASP A 62 -4.14 17.48 17.44
CA ASP A 62 -4.62 17.40 18.81
C ASP A 62 -5.70 16.33 19.03
N GLY A 63 -6.06 15.59 18.01
CA GLY A 63 -7.11 14.58 18.10
C GLY A 63 -7.14 13.57 16.96
N LEU A 64 -7.91 12.53 17.18
CA LEU A 64 -8.20 11.55 16.15
C LEU A 64 -9.31 12.06 15.24
N ALA A 65 -9.13 11.91 13.95
CA ALA A 65 -10.11 12.22 12.92
C ALA A 65 -10.48 10.99 12.11
N ILE A 66 -11.73 10.91 11.68
CA ILE A 66 -12.22 9.89 10.76
C ILE A 66 -12.83 10.58 9.55
N TRP A 67 -12.26 10.31 8.37
CA TRP A 67 -12.90 10.67 7.12
C TRP A 67 -13.64 9.45 6.57
N TYR A 68 -14.90 9.63 6.15
CA TYR A 68 -15.77 8.56 5.67
C TYR A 68 -16.34 8.90 4.31
N LYS A 69 -16.26 7.94 3.37
CA LYS A 69 -16.87 8.06 2.05
C LYS A 69 -17.59 6.78 1.67
N ARG A 70 -18.81 6.92 1.16
CA ARG A 70 -19.60 5.86 0.54
C ARG A 70 -19.85 6.21 -0.92
N LEU A 71 -19.60 5.25 -1.81
CA LEU A 71 -19.89 5.40 -3.23
C LEU A 71 -21.36 5.11 -3.50
N GLU A 72 -22.00 5.90 -4.35
CA GLU A 72 -23.35 5.63 -4.84
C GLU A 72 -23.35 4.51 -5.91
N LYS A 73 -22.25 4.41 -6.67
CA LYS A 73 -22.01 3.35 -7.66
C LYS A 73 -20.54 2.96 -7.66
N GLY A 74 -20.28 1.69 -7.95
CA GLY A 74 -18.91 1.16 -8.05
C GLY A 74 -18.34 0.74 -6.69
N THR A 75 -17.08 0.37 -6.71
CA THR A 75 -16.36 -0.16 -5.56
C THR A 75 -14.94 0.39 -5.49
N PHE A 76 -14.41 0.49 -4.28
CA PHE A 76 -13.00 0.81 -4.06
C PHE A 76 -12.15 -0.45 -4.30
N GLN A 77 -11.22 -0.38 -5.25
CA GLN A 77 -10.30 -1.47 -5.58
C GLN A 77 -8.97 -1.29 -4.82
N PHE A 78 -8.65 -2.23 -3.94
CA PHE A 78 -7.35 -2.24 -3.27
C PHE A 78 -6.34 -3.06 -4.09
N PRO A 79 -5.04 -2.71 -4.09
CA PRO A 79 -4.03 -3.47 -4.81
C PRO A 79 -3.93 -4.94 -4.36
N SER A 80 -4.33 -5.27 -3.14
CA SER A 80 -4.41 -6.64 -2.64
C SER A 80 -5.45 -7.50 -3.35
N ASP A 81 -6.50 -6.89 -3.89
CA ASP A 81 -7.56 -7.61 -4.60
C ASP A 81 -7.07 -8.19 -5.92
N LEU A 82 -6.03 -7.59 -6.51
CA LEU A 82 -5.45 -7.98 -7.79
C LEU A 82 -4.58 -9.23 -7.71
N LYS A 83 -4.09 -9.58 -6.53
CA LYS A 83 -3.28 -10.79 -6.29
C LYS A 83 -4.12 -12.05 -6.08
N GLN A 84 -5.45 -11.92 -6.06
CA GLN A 84 -6.39 -13.01 -5.87
C GLN A 84 -7.16 -13.38 -7.15
N THR A 85 -6.59 -13.16 -8.33
CA THR A 85 -7.14 -13.77 -9.53
C THR A 85 -6.91 -15.28 -9.40
N PRO A 86 -7.96 -16.12 -9.35
CA PRO A 86 -7.77 -17.55 -9.38
C PRO A 86 -7.09 -17.89 -10.71
N LEU A 87 -5.94 -18.51 -10.65
CA LEU A 87 -5.35 -19.19 -11.81
C LEU A 87 -6.41 -20.16 -12.36
N PRO A 88 -6.65 -20.20 -13.68
CA PRO A 88 -7.56 -21.17 -14.26
C PRO A 88 -7.09 -22.58 -13.85
N ALA A 89 -8.01 -23.30 -13.23
CA ALA A 89 -7.79 -24.69 -12.87
C ALA A 89 -7.66 -25.50 -14.15
N ASN A 90 -6.44 -25.70 -14.62
CA ASN A 90 -6.06 -26.78 -15.53
C ASN A 90 -4.54 -26.91 -15.58
N ALA A 91 -4.01 -27.69 -14.67
CA ALA A 91 -2.82 -28.52 -14.88
C ALA A 91 -2.72 -29.49 -13.70
N SER A 92 -3.28 -30.65 -13.86
CA SER A 92 -2.94 -31.83 -13.09
C SER A 92 -1.49 -32.21 -13.39
N SER A 93 -0.69 -32.39 -12.37
CA SER A 93 0.16 -33.59 -12.15
C SER A 93 1.16 -33.32 -11.02
N SER A 94 0.98 -34.11 -9.99
CA SER A 94 1.94 -34.79 -9.11
C SER A 94 3.43 -34.46 -9.26
N THR A 95 4.06 -34.07 -8.17
CA THR A 95 5.21 -34.79 -7.60
C THR A 95 5.55 -34.21 -6.22
N SER A 96 5.60 -35.10 -5.25
CA SER A 96 6.04 -34.94 -3.89
C SER A 96 7.53 -34.63 -3.81
N SER A 97 7.92 -33.74 -2.92
CA SER A 97 8.96 -34.00 -1.89
C SER A 97 9.32 -32.73 -1.12
N ASN A 98 9.14 -32.85 0.19
CA ASN A 98 9.87 -32.23 1.30
C ASN A 98 10.84 -31.08 1.00
N VAL A 99 10.60 -29.91 1.63
CA VAL A 99 11.57 -29.31 2.55
C VAL A 99 10.83 -28.40 3.53
N SER A 100 10.98 -28.71 4.80
CA SER A 100 10.65 -27.92 5.96
C SER A 100 11.50 -26.64 6.00
N SER A 101 10.85 -25.51 6.06
CA SER A 101 11.27 -24.38 6.89
C SER A 101 10.12 -23.37 6.96
N GLY A 102 9.63 -23.18 8.18
CA GLY A 102 8.49 -22.34 8.48
C GLY A 102 8.74 -20.88 8.12
N THR A 103 8.03 -20.41 7.15
CA THR A 103 7.68 -19.01 7.04
C THR A 103 6.16 -19.01 6.90
N SER A 104 5.49 -18.73 8.00
CA SER A 104 4.06 -18.55 8.02
C SER A 104 3.71 -17.40 7.08
N ASN A 105 3.33 -17.71 5.86
CA ASN A 105 2.76 -16.78 4.87
C ASN A 105 1.35 -16.40 5.34
N LYS A 106 1.26 -15.74 6.51
CA LYS A 106 0.06 -15.03 6.89
C LYS A 106 -0.04 -13.85 5.93
N PRO A 107 -1.11 -13.73 5.14
CA PRO A 107 -1.26 -12.57 4.27
C PRO A 107 -1.11 -11.32 5.10
N ALA A 108 -0.26 -10.40 4.68
CA ALA A 108 -0.02 -9.17 5.40
C ALA A 108 -1.37 -8.49 5.68
N ALA A 109 -1.67 -8.25 6.96
CA ALA A 109 -2.94 -7.68 7.38
C ALA A 109 -3.09 -6.21 6.95
N SER A 110 -1.99 -5.60 6.51
CA SER A 110 -1.95 -4.23 5.99
C SER A 110 -1.01 -4.14 4.79
N LEU A 111 -1.32 -3.21 3.90
CA LEU A 111 -0.51 -2.86 2.74
C LEU A 111 -0.13 -1.39 2.82
N GLU A 112 1.16 -1.08 2.81
CA GLU A 112 1.66 0.29 2.73
C GLU A 112 1.58 0.78 1.27
N VAL A 113 0.98 1.97 1.08
CA VAL A 113 0.85 2.63 -0.22
C VAL A 113 1.25 4.09 -0.10
N THR A 114 1.45 4.76 -1.22
CA THR A 114 1.75 6.19 -1.24
C THR A 114 0.47 7.04 -1.14
N VAL A 115 0.63 8.31 -0.75
CA VAL A 115 -0.49 9.28 -0.74
C VAL A 115 -1.07 9.44 -2.15
N SER A 116 -0.23 9.37 -3.18
CA SER A 116 -0.67 9.41 -4.58
C SER A 116 -1.56 8.22 -4.94
N ASP A 117 -1.20 7.01 -4.47
CA ASP A 117 -2.02 5.81 -4.69
C ASP A 117 -3.37 5.93 -4.00
N LEU A 118 -3.40 6.47 -2.77
CA LEU A 118 -4.64 6.75 -2.06
C LEU A 118 -5.51 7.76 -2.83
N SER A 119 -4.92 8.85 -3.32
CA SER A 119 -5.64 9.84 -4.12
C SER A 119 -6.28 9.21 -5.37
N MET A 120 -5.55 8.38 -6.09
CA MET A 120 -6.08 7.66 -7.26
C MET A 120 -7.21 6.71 -6.88
N LEU A 121 -7.07 5.98 -5.79
CA LEU A 121 -8.11 5.09 -5.26
C LEU A 121 -9.39 5.87 -4.91
N LEU A 122 -9.26 7.04 -4.29
CA LEU A 122 -10.41 7.89 -3.93
C LEU A 122 -11.12 8.49 -5.16
N HIS A 123 -10.41 8.71 -6.26
CA HIS A 123 -10.95 9.18 -7.53
C HIS A 123 -11.47 8.07 -8.44
N GLY A 124 -11.37 6.80 -8.01
CA GLY A 124 -11.84 5.66 -8.79
C GLY A 124 -10.90 5.27 -9.93
N ILE A 125 -9.65 5.65 -9.85
CA ILE A 125 -8.62 5.24 -10.81
C ILE A 125 -8.10 3.87 -10.37
N ASP A 126 -8.14 2.91 -11.28
CA ASP A 126 -7.64 1.56 -11.03
C ASP A 126 -6.12 1.55 -10.97
N LEU A 127 -5.58 1.23 -9.81
CA LEU A 127 -4.13 1.16 -9.57
C LEU A 127 -3.46 0.02 -10.37
N SER A 128 -4.23 -0.95 -10.86
CA SER A 128 -3.72 -2.06 -11.65
C SER A 128 -3.38 -1.67 -13.09
N SER A 129 -4.08 -0.68 -13.63
CA SER A 129 -3.93 -0.23 -15.01
C SER A 129 -2.83 0.82 -15.18
N ILE A 130 -2.24 1.30 -14.10
CA ILE A 130 -1.21 2.33 -14.13
C ILE A 130 0.13 1.69 -14.49
N GLN A 131 0.41 1.63 -15.78
CA GLN A 131 1.76 1.34 -16.26
C GLN A 131 2.64 2.54 -15.98
N ARG A 132 3.61 2.38 -15.09
CA ARG A 132 4.66 3.38 -14.89
C ARG A 132 5.40 3.56 -16.21
N ARG A 133 5.23 4.70 -16.87
CA ARG A 133 6.04 5.06 -18.03
C ARG A 133 7.52 5.00 -17.63
N LYS A 134 8.34 4.32 -18.43
CA LYS A 134 9.79 4.31 -18.24
C LYS A 134 10.27 5.75 -18.27
N ARG A 135 10.77 6.25 -17.14
CA ARG A 135 11.41 7.56 -17.11
C ARG A 135 12.73 7.49 -17.85
N TYR A 136 13.02 8.49 -18.64
CA TYR A 136 14.32 8.68 -19.28
C TYR A 136 15.40 8.66 -18.18
N LYS A 137 16.35 7.72 -18.27
CA LYS A 137 17.58 7.76 -17.50
C LYS A 137 18.64 8.36 -18.42
N PRO A 138 19.21 9.53 -18.10
CA PRO A 138 20.31 10.07 -18.90
C PRO A 138 21.45 9.04 -18.87
N LYS A 139 22.00 8.71 -20.04
CA LYS A 139 23.22 7.91 -20.14
C LYS A 139 24.30 8.69 -19.35
N ALA A 140 24.94 8.01 -18.39
CA ALA A 140 26.10 8.55 -17.73
C ALA A 140 27.11 8.94 -18.82
N SER A 141 27.48 10.21 -18.88
CA SER A 141 28.53 10.69 -19.77
C SER A 141 29.82 9.95 -19.40
N ARG A 142 30.35 9.19 -20.34
CA ARG A 142 31.71 8.67 -20.24
C ARG A 142 32.63 9.87 -20.03
N SER A 143 33.23 9.95 -18.85
CA SER A 143 34.33 10.86 -18.59
C SER A 143 35.45 10.52 -19.58
N ALA A 144 35.71 11.45 -20.49
CA ALA A 144 36.86 11.39 -21.33
C ALA A 144 38.12 11.50 -20.45
N SER A 145 38.85 10.39 -20.39
CA SER A 145 40.20 10.40 -19.85
C SER A 145 41.10 11.17 -20.84
N THR A 146 41.35 12.41 -20.52
CA THR A 146 42.40 13.17 -21.20
C THR A 146 43.75 12.70 -20.65
N THR A 147 44.40 11.84 -21.39
CA THR A 147 45.83 11.58 -21.19
C THR A 147 46.60 12.79 -21.73
N ALA A 148 47.04 13.62 -20.83
CA ALA A 148 48.07 14.58 -21.15
C ALA A 148 49.40 13.82 -21.22
N GLN A 149 49.88 13.60 -22.42
CA GLN A 149 51.30 13.28 -22.64
C GLN A 149 52.08 14.58 -22.64
N GLU A 150 52.74 14.83 -21.55
CA GLU A 150 53.83 15.77 -21.50
C GLU A 150 55.07 15.06 -22.03
N LYS A 151 55.63 15.60 -23.11
CA LYS A 151 56.93 15.19 -23.64
C LYS A 151 57.92 16.32 -23.37
N PRO A 152 59.11 16.04 -22.80
CA PRO A 152 60.14 17.02 -22.47
C PRO A 152 60.72 17.68 -23.73
#